data_d818caf13283e97690c9c298d181c9b2
#
_entry.id   d818caf13283e97690c9c298d181c9b2
#
_cell.length_a   1.000
_cell.length_b   1.000
_cell.length_c   1.000
_cell.angle_alpha   90.00
_cell.angle_beta   90.00
_cell.angle_gamma   90.00
#
_symmetry.space_group_name_H-M   'P 1'
#
loop_
_entity.id
_entity.type
_entity.pdbx_description
1 polymer ?
#
loop_
_entity_poly.entity_id
_entity_poly.type
_entity_poly.pdbx_seq_one_letter_code
_entity_poly.pdbx_strand_id
1 'polypeptide(L)'
;MEKLLETFKVLKQKNLSIDLTRGKPHSDQLDLSNNLMTQAVDPIGENGVDLRNYGEPIGIIEARKLGADILDSKIDLTIAGEQSSYLLMTQLLLGRFLFGLDDDPWKNDKEPAFLCAVPGFDRHFATLEGLGLKMHTVNLCSSGIDLDDLNKKLSKYPNIKGLICVPRHSNPSGEVFTDENIINLLKITKEYNSSFINLFDHAYLIHDFDETRVQTPIPLLADGLGALDLSLIHI
;
A
#
# COMPACT_ATOMS: atom_id res chain seq x y z
N MET A 1 30.48 15.17 22.77
CA MET A 1 30.79 13.73 22.82
C MET A 1 30.68 13.17 24.23
N GLU A 2 31.28 13.81 25.26
CA GLU A 2 31.21 13.39 26.67
C GLU A 2 29.77 13.23 27.19
N LYS A 3 28.88 14.22 26.95
CA LYS A 3 27.49 14.19 27.38
C LYS A 3 26.70 12.99 26.77
N LEU A 4 26.98 12.61 25.53
CA LEU A 4 26.36 11.44 24.88
C LEU A 4 26.86 10.13 25.51
N LEU A 5 28.13 10.04 25.83
CA LEU A 5 28.72 8.88 26.51
C LEU A 5 28.16 8.72 27.93
N GLU A 6 27.95 9.82 28.64
CA GLU A 6 27.38 9.81 29.98
C GLU A 6 25.89 9.37 29.93
N THR A 7 25.12 9.93 29.00
CA THR A 7 23.73 9.50 28.76
C THR A 7 23.65 8.01 28.41
N PHE A 8 24.53 7.53 27.54
CA PHE A 8 24.60 6.11 27.19
C PHE A 8 24.91 5.22 28.41
N LYS A 9 25.87 5.61 29.27
CA LYS A 9 26.17 4.88 30.48
C LYS A 9 24.99 4.80 31.45
N VAL A 10 24.27 5.91 31.62
CA VAL A 10 23.07 5.97 32.48
C VAL A 10 21.98 5.09 31.93
N LEU A 11 21.71 5.12 30.62
CA LEU A 11 20.70 4.25 29.98
C LEU A 11 21.07 2.77 30.07
N LYS A 12 22.36 2.44 29.89
CA LYS A 12 22.86 1.08 30.03
C LYS A 12 22.67 0.52 31.44
N GLN A 13 22.87 1.37 32.48
CA GLN A 13 22.64 0.97 33.88
C GLN A 13 21.18 0.67 34.21
N LYS A 14 20.22 1.21 33.44
CA LYS A 14 18.79 0.96 33.65
C LYS A 14 18.37 -0.45 33.26
N ASN A 15 19.23 -1.23 32.62
CA ASN A 15 18.97 -2.62 32.19
C ASN A 15 17.64 -2.77 31.43
N LEU A 16 17.31 -1.81 30.56
CA LEU A 16 16.08 -1.82 29.79
C LEU A 16 16.09 -2.97 28.79
N SER A 17 15.05 -3.79 28.81
CA SER A 17 14.78 -4.82 27.81
C SER A 17 13.62 -4.35 26.93
N ILE A 18 13.92 -3.50 25.95
CA ILE A 18 12.94 -2.92 25.03
C ILE A 18 13.27 -3.39 23.63
N ASP A 19 12.37 -4.16 23.03
CA ASP A 19 12.49 -4.58 21.64
C ASP A 19 11.88 -3.50 20.73
N LEU A 20 12.75 -2.86 19.94
CA LEU A 20 12.38 -1.85 18.94
C LEU A 20 12.48 -2.40 17.50
N THR A 21 12.73 -3.69 17.34
CA THR A 21 12.94 -4.29 16.01
C THR A 21 11.67 -4.40 15.19
N ARG A 22 10.49 -4.41 15.85
CA ARG A 22 9.20 -4.44 15.19
C ARG A 22 8.18 -3.58 15.93
N GLY A 23 7.49 -2.70 15.18
CA GLY A 23 6.26 -2.06 15.68
C GLY A 23 5.15 -3.11 15.79
N LYS A 24 4.57 -3.26 16.99
CA LYS A 24 3.42 -4.13 17.25
C LYS A 24 2.45 -3.39 18.16
N PRO A 25 1.12 -3.55 17.95
CA PRO A 25 0.15 -3.04 18.89
C PRO A 25 0.40 -3.59 20.29
N HIS A 26 0.18 -2.77 21.31
CA HIS A 26 0.21 -3.22 22.71
C HIS A 26 -0.95 -4.19 23.00
N SER A 27 -0.79 -5.07 23.98
CA SER A 27 -1.85 -6.02 24.36
C SER A 27 -3.19 -5.36 24.63
N ASP A 28 -3.19 -4.23 25.33
CA ASP A 28 -4.42 -3.48 25.65
C ASP A 28 -5.14 -2.95 24.40
N GLN A 29 -4.40 -2.66 23.33
CA GLN A 29 -4.99 -2.29 22.03
C GLN A 29 -5.63 -3.50 21.35
N LEU A 30 -4.99 -4.68 21.44
CA LEU A 30 -5.52 -5.92 20.89
C LEU A 30 -6.77 -6.37 21.66
N ASP A 31 -6.83 -6.12 22.97
CA ASP A 31 -7.99 -6.46 23.82
C ASP A 31 -9.27 -5.73 23.39
N LEU A 32 -9.18 -4.60 22.70
CA LEU A 32 -10.35 -3.90 22.15
C LEU A 32 -11.13 -4.76 21.15
N SER A 33 -10.48 -5.71 20.49
CA SER A 33 -11.09 -6.60 19.49
C SER A 33 -11.53 -7.97 20.06
N ASN A 34 -11.32 -8.24 21.34
CA ASN A 34 -11.64 -9.56 21.94
C ASN A 34 -13.10 -9.97 21.75
N ASN A 35 -14.03 -9.02 21.72
CA ASN A 35 -15.44 -9.31 21.51
C ASN A 35 -15.72 -9.91 20.12
N LEU A 36 -14.88 -9.66 19.12
CA LEU A 36 -15.03 -10.26 17.79
C LEU A 36 -14.89 -11.78 17.83
N MET A 37 -14.03 -12.30 18.73
CA MET A 37 -13.76 -13.73 18.87
C MET A 37 -14.95 -14.50 19.44
N THR A 38 -15.93 -13.81 20.02
CA THR A 38 -17.11 -14.42 20.65
C THR A 38 -18.38 -14.25 19.82
N GLN A 39 -18.32 -13.54 18.69
CA GLN A 39 -19.46 -13.36 17.82
C GLN A 39 -19.78 -14.64 17.06
N ALA A 40 -21.05 -15.01 17.05
CA ALA A 40 -21.53 -16.07 16.17
C ALA A 40 -21.60 -15.51 14.73
N VAL A 41 -20.98 -16.21 13.80
CA VAL A 41 -21.07 -15.88 12.38
C VAL A 41 -22.23 -16.68 11.77
N ASP A 42 -23.14 -15.99 11.07
CA ASP A 42 -24.17 -16.67 10.28
C ASP A 42 -23.46 -17.44 9.16
N PRO A 43 -23.72 -18.75 9.01
CA PRO A 43 -23.11 -19.52 7.93
C PRO A 43 -23.65 -19.17 6.54
N ILE A 44 -24.73 -18.40 6.44
CA ILE A 44 -25.32 -17.96 5.17
C ILE A 44 -25.04 -16.48 4.98
N GLY A 45 -24.31 -16.17 3.93
CA GLY A 45 -24.02 -14.79 3.56
C GLY A 45 -25.23 -14.02 3.03
N GLU A 46 -25.13 -12.71 2.92
CA GLU A 46 -26.20 -11.81 2.44
C GLU A 46 -26.76 -12.22 1.08
N ASN A 47 -25.94 -12.80 0.22
CA ASN A 47 -26.33 -13.29 -1.11
C ASN A 47 -26.95 -14.71 -1.09
N GLY A 48 -27.17 -15.29 0.09
CA GLY A 48 -27.71 -16.62 0.27
C GLY A 48 -26.72 -17.77 0.07
N VAL A 49 -25.43 -17.46 -0.11
CA VAL A 49 -24.37 -18.46 -0.26
C VAL A 49 -23.97 -19.03 1.10
N ASP A 50 -23.84 -20.36 1.17
CA ASP A 50 -23.33 -21.02 2.36
C ASP A 50 -21.80 -20.83 2.46
N LEU A 51 -21.37 -20.01 3.40
CA LEU A 51 -19.96 -19.63 3.63
C LEU A 51 -19.06 -20.78 4.07
N ARG A 52 -19.63 -21.93 4.39
CA ARG A 52 -18.89 -23.17 4.74
C ARG A 52 -18.49 -23.96 3.49
N ASN A 53 -18.97 -23.57 2.32
CA ASN A 53 -18.65 -24.16 1.03
C ASN A 53 -17.47 -23.42 0.37
N TYR A 54 -17.16 -23.72 -0.90
CA TYR A 54 -16.16 -23.00 -1.67
C TYR A 54 -16.47 -21.51 -1.72
N GLY A 55 -15.44 -20.70 -1.43
CA GLY A 55 -15.55 -19.24 -1.47
C GLY A 55 -15.59 -18.68 -2.89
N GLU A 56 -16.02 -17.43 -3.00
CA GLU A 56 -15.97 -16.69 -4.26
C GLU A 56 -14.53 -16.20 -4.54
N PRO A 57 -14.04 -16.26 -5.80
CA PRO A 57 -12.67 -15.89 -6.14
C PRO A 57 -12.29 -14.45 -5.75
N ILE A 58 -13.26 -13.54 -5.71
CA ILE A 58 -13.06 -12.11 -5.37
C ILE A 58 -13.41 -11.79 -3.92
N GLY A 59 -13.73 -12.81 -3.13
CA GLY A 59 -14.12 -12.68 -1.72
C GLY A 59 -15.63 -12.49 -1.51
N ILE A 60 -16.07 -12.78 -0.28
CA ILE A 60 -17.49 -12.66 0.10
C ILE A 60 -17.95 -11.21 0.04
N ILE A 61 -19.25 -11.03 -0.26
CA ILE A 61 -19.81 -9.69 -0.48
C ILE A 61 -19.67 -8.78 0.74
N GLU A 62 -19.78 -9.32 1.95
CA GLU A 62 -19.65 -8.57 3.21
C GLU A 62 -18.23 -8.02 3.40
N ALA A 63 -17.22 -8.85 3.12
CA ALA A 63 -15.82 -8.41 3.20
C ALA A 63 -15.48 -7.36 2.12
N ARG A 64 -16.03 -7.51 0.92
CA ARG A 64 -15.89 -6.53 -0.16
C ARG A 64 -16.57 -5.21 0.18
N LYS A 65 -17.76 -5.24 0.78
CA LYS A 65 -18.44 -4.04 1.28
C LYS A 65 -17.58 -3.33 2.32
N LEU A 66 -17.09 -4.06 3.33
CA LEU A 66 -16.22 -3.49 4.36
C LEU A 66 -14.95 -2.87 3.75
N GLY A 67 -14.29 -3.55 2.83
CA GLY A 67 -13.11 -3.02 2.14
C GLY A 67 -13.44 -1.77 1.29
N ALA A 68 -14.58 -1.78 0.60
CA ALA A 68 -15.05 -0.63 -0.17
C ALA A 68 -15.36 0.58 0.73
N ASP A 69 -16.01 0.36 1.87
CA ASP A 69 -16.32 1.42 2.84
C ASP A 69 -15.05 2.03 3.44
N ILE A 70 -14.05 1.21 3.77
CA ILE A 70 -12.78 1.69 4.34
C ILE A 70 -11.98 2.49 3.30
N LEU A 71 -11.94 2.03 2.05
CA LEU A 71 -11.20 2.69 0.96
C LEU A 71 -12.01 3.79 0.28
N ASP A 72 -13.28 3.97 0.65
CA ASP A 72 -14.25 4.82 -0.04
C ASP A 72 -14.25 4.55 -1.56
N SER A 73 -14.40 3.29 -1.91
CA SER A 73 -14.36 2.74 -3.26
C SER A 73 -15.70 2.07 -3.63
N LYS A 74 -15.81 1.64 -4.88
CA LYS A 74 -16.98 0.88 -5.34
C LYS A 74 -16.79 -0.60 -5.02
N ILE A 75 -17.87 -1.26 -4.57
CA ILE A 75 -17.85 -2.69 -4.25
C ILE A 75 -17.46 -3.57 -5.45
N ASP A 76 -17.87 -3.16 -6.66
CA ASP A 76 -17.55 -3.89 -7.88
C ASP A 76 -16.09 -3.78 -8.29
N LEU A 77 -15.36 -2.80 -7.72
CA LEU A 77 -13.93 -2.60 -7.89
C LEU A 77 -13.12 -3.12 -6.69
N THR A 78 -13.77 -3.76 -5.72
CA THR A 78 -13.13 -4.23 -4.49
C THR A 78 -13.04 -5.75 -4.47
N ILE A 79 -11.85 -6.24 -4.20
CA ILE A 79 -11.55 -7.67 -3.99
C ILE A 79 -11.18 -7.84 -2.52
N ALA A 80 -11.79 -8.80 -1.85
CA ALA A 80 -11.39 -9.23 -0.53
C ALA A 80 -10.71 -10.61 -0.63
N GLY A 81 -9.44 -10.64 -0.31
CA GLY A 81 -8.64 -11.86 -0.40
C GLY A 81 -7.87 -12.11 0.89
N GLU A 82 -6.68 -12.62 0.75
CA GLU A 82 -5.70 -12.95 1.77
C GLU A 82 -5.71 -12.04 3.01
N GLN A 83 -5.22 -12.54 4.12
CA GLN A 83 -5.03 -11.74 5.34
C GLN A 83 -3.81 -10.81 5.28
N SER A 84 -3.23 -10.59 4.12
CA SER A 84 -2.05 -9.76 3.94
C SER A 84 -2.13 -8.99 2.61
N SER A 85 -2.23 -7.66 2.69
CA SER A 85 -2.13 -6.76 1.54
C SER A 85 -0.84 -6.99 0.74
N TYR A 86 0.25 -7.33 1.42
CA TYR A 86 1.52 -7.69 0.79
C TYR A 86 1.42 -8.91 -0.14
N LEU A 87 0.65 -9.95 0.25
CA LEU A 87 0.42 -11.11 -0.61
C LEU A 87 -0.45 -10.77 -1.81
N LEU A 88 -1.52 -9.99 -1.62
CA LEU A 88 -2.37 -9.50 -2.72
C LEU A 88 -1.55 -8.70 -3.74
N MET A 89 -0.71 -7.77 -3.25
CA MET A 89 0.20 -7.02 -4.10
C MET A 89 1.16 -7.94 -4.86
N THR A 90 1.75 -8.93 -4.18
CA THR A 90 2.67 -9.88 -4.80
C THR A 90 1.98 -10.70 -5.89
N GLN A 91 0.74 -11.15 -5.65
CA GLN A 91 -0.06 -11.88 -6.64
C GLN A 91 -0.36 -11.02 -7.87
N LEU A 92 -0.72 -9.75 -7.70
CA LEU A 92 -0.93 -8.84 -8.81
C LEU A 92 0.35 -8.64 -9.63
N LEU A 93 1.47 -8.30 -8.97
CA LEU A 93 2.75 -8.09 -9.63
C LEU A 93 3.21 -9.34 -10.38
N LEU A 94 3.03 -10.52 -9.78
CA LEU A 94 3.33 -11.79 -10.40
C LEU A 94 2.43 -12.05 -11.61
N GLY A 95 1.14 -11.76 -11.50
CA GLY A 95 0.17 -11.87 -12.59
C GLY A 95 0.56 -11.00 -13.79
N ARG A 96 0.87 -9.73 -13.55
CA ARG A 96 1.37 -8.79 -14.58
C ARG A 96 2.70 -9.24 -15.17
N PHE A 97 3.61 -9.69 -14.32
CA PHE A 97 4.93 -10.13 -14.77
C PHE A 97 4.85 -11.37 -15.67
N LEU A 98 4.07 -12.38 -15.28
CA LEU A 98 4.01 -13.65 -15.99
C LEU A 98 2.99 -13.69 -17.13
N PHE A 99 1.83 -13.05 -16.97
CA PHE A 99 0.67 -13.24 -17.85
C PHE A 99 0.21 -11.97 -18.57
N GLY A 100 0.53 -10.79 -18.04
CA GLY A 100 0.23 -9.50 -18.66
C GLY A 100 -1.13 -8.92 -18.34
N LEU A 101 -2.15 -9.68 -18.02
CA LEU A 101 -3.56 -9.29 -17.89
C LEU A 101 -4.12 -8.72 -19.22
N ASP A 102 -4.12 -7.41 -19.44
CA ASP A 102 -4.64 -6.78 -20.67
C ASP A 102 -3.55 -6.35 -21.66
N ASP A 103 -2.30 -6.55 -21.32
CA ASP A 103 -1.12 -6.19 -22.11
C ASP A 103 -0.07 -7.31 -22.08
N ASP A 104 1.03 -7.13 -22.82
CA ASP A 104 2.10 -8.10 -22.87
C ASP A 104 2.73 -8.34 -21.49
N PRO A 105 3.05 -9.61 -21.16
CA PRO A 105 3.74 -9.94 -19.90
C PRO A 105 5.04 -9.17 -19.74
N TRP A 106 5.25 -8.53 -18.61
CA TRP A 106 6.44 -7.73 -18.34
C TRP A 106 7.76 -8.53 -18.45
N LYS A 107 7.71 -9.84 -18.24
CA LYS A 107 8.87 -10.73 -18.43
C LYS A 107 9.44 -10.69 -19.85
N ASN A 108 8.62 -10.28 -20.84
CA ASN A 108 9.04 -10.18 -22.23
C ASN A 108 9.74 -8.84 -22.54
N ASP A 109 9.63 -7.88 -21.66
CA ASP A 109 10.28 -6.58 -21.81
C ASP A 109 11.76 -6.66 -21.45
N LYS A 110 12.54 -5.84 -22.14
CA LYS A 110 13.93 -5.65 -21.77
C LYS A 110 14.02 -4.78 -20.52
N GLU A 111 14.45 -5.36 -19.39
CA GLU A 111 14.67 -4.65 -18.13
C GLU A 111 13.41 -3.90 -17.63
N PRO A 112 12.30 -4.60 -17.38
CA PRO A 112 11.12 -3.96 -16.82
C PRO A 112 11.45 -3.37 -15.45
N ALA A 113 10.96 -2.15 -15.18
CA ALA A 113 11.36 -1.39 -14.01
C ALA A 113 10.16 -0.88 -13.21
N PHE A 114 10.40 -0.58 -11.94
CA PHE A 114 9.42 0.01 -11.03
C PHE A 114 10.02 1.22 -10.31
N LEU A 115 9.21 2.24 -10.07
CA LEU A 115 9.58 3.35 -9.20
C LEU A 115 9.25 3.02 -7.75
N CYS A 116 10.18 3.31 -6.87
CA CYS A 116 10.07 3.08 -5.44
C CYS A 116 10.18 4.41 -4.71
N ALA A 117 9.12 4.81 -4.00
CA ALA A 117 9.18 5.99 -3.16
C ALA A 117 10.16 5.78 -2.00
N VAL A 118 11.07 6.73 -1.78
CA VAL A 118 12.10 6.62 -0.74
C VAL A 118 12.15 7.88 0.12
N PRO A 119 12.35 7.68 1.46
CA PRO A 119 12.42 6.42 2.19
C PRO A 119 11.10 5.65 2.14
N GLY A 120 11.11 4.31 2.16
CA GLY A 120 9.92 3.49 1.99
C GLY A 120 10.02 2.14 2.71
N PHE A 121 8.96 1.34 2.62
CA PHE A 121 8.87 0.04 3.26
C PHE A 121 9.68 -1.02 2.49
N ASP A 122 10.69 -1.59 3.11
CA ASP A 122 11.69 -2.46 2.51
C ASP A 122 11.14 -3.74 1.87
N ARG A 123 10.03 -4.26 2.36
CA ARG A 123 9.41 -5.48 1.82
C ARG A 123 8.84 -5.29 0.43
N HIS A 124 8.35 -4.10 0.10
CA HIS A 124 7.95 -3.75 -1.25
C HIS A 124 9.12 -3.93 -2.22
N PHE A 125 10.29 -3.43 -1.82
CA PHE A 125 11.50 -3.50 -2.65
C PHE A 125 11.99 -4.93 -2.81
N ALA A 126 11.96 -5.72 -1.74
CA ALA A 126 12.34 -7.13 -1.78
C ALA A 126 11.46 -7.96 -2.74
N THR A 127 10.15 -7.65 -2.83
CA THR A 127 9.26 -8.31 -3.79
C THR A 127 9.63 -7.96 -5.23
N LEU A 128 9.85 -6.67 -5.52
CA LEU A 128 10.22 -6.23 -6.86
C LEU A 128 11.56 -6.83 -7.30
N GLU A 129 12.54 -6.87 -6.39
CA GLU A 129 13.84 -7.51 -6.63
C GLU A 129 13.69 -9.02 -6.89
N GLY A 130 12.89 -9.71 -6.07
CA GLY A 130 12.62 -11.14 -6.21
C GLY A 130 11.94 -11.50 -7.53
N LEU A 131 11.16 -10.59 -8.11
CA LEU A 131 10.56 -10.74 -9.44
C LEU A 131 11.52 -10.37 -10.58
N GLY A 132 12.72 -9.86 -10.28
CA GLY A 132 13.68 -9.42 -11.29
C GLY A 132 13.34 -8.06 -11.94
N LEU A 133 12.43 -7.27 -11.33
CA LEU A 133 12.14 -5.92 -11.77
C LEU A 133 13.27 -4.98 -11.36
N LYS A 134 13.72 -4.13 -12.27
CA LYS A 134 14.65 -3.06 -11.91
C LYS A 134 13.94 -2.02 -11.05
N MET A 135 14.62 -1.52 -10.03
CA MET A 135 14.09 -0.50 -9.16
C MET A 135 14.81 0.83 -9.39
N HIS A 136 14.05 1.88 -9.53
CA HIS A 136 14.54 3.25 -9.51
C HIS A 136 13.85 4.02 -8.39
N THR A 137 14.63 4.71 -7.60
CA THR A 137 14.09 5.50 -6.48
C THR A 137 13.46 6.78 -6.99
N VAL A 138 12.37 7.20 -6.34
CA VAL A 138 11.80 8.54 -6.45
C VAL A 138 11.69 9.13 -5.05
N ASN A 139 12.11 10.38 -4.89
CA ASN A 139 12.17 11.03 -3.58
C ASN A 139 10.77 11.40 -3.07
N LEU A 140 10.63 11.40 -1.76
CA LEU A 140 9.50 12.02 -1.07
C LEU A 140 9.84 13.48 -0.71
N CYS A 141 8.79 14.31 -0.67
CA CYS A 141 8.81 15.66 -0.11
C CYS A 141 7.65 15.82 0.88
N SER A 142 7.53 16.96 1.52
CA SER A 142 6.51 17.20 2.56
C SER A 142 5.05 17.10 2.06
N SER A 143 4.83 17.14 0.74
CA SER A 143 3.49 17.01 0.13
C SER A 143 3.22 15.64 -0.51
N GLY A 144 4.22 14.74 -0.54
CA GLY A 144 4.12 13.41 -1.15
C GLY A 144 5.31 13.07 -2.03
N ILE A 145 5.07 12.61 -3.27
CA ILE A 145 6.13 12.35 -4.25
C ILE A 145 6.74 13.67 -4.75
N ASP A 146 8.05 13.73 -4.84
CA ASP A 146 8.74 14.79 -5.59
C ASP A 146 8.44 14.63 -7.08
N LEU A 147 7.51 15.45 -7.59
CA LEU A 147 7.02 15.35 -8.97
C LEU A 147 8.08 15.73 -10.01
N ASP A 148 9.05 16.56 -9.64
CA ASP A 148 10.17 16.90 -10.52
C ASP A 148 11.13 15.72 -10.65
N ASP A 149 11.42 15.03 -9.55
CA ASP A 149 12.22 13.81 -9.59
C ASP A 149 11.48 12.68 -10.33
N LEU A 150 10.17 12.55 -10.14
CA LEU A 150 9.32 11.63 -10.90
C LEU A 150 9.46 11.84 -12.39
N ASN A 151 9.26 13.08 -12.88
CA ASN A 151 9.36 13.42 -14.28
C ASN A 151 10.76 13.13 -14.85
N LYS A 152 11.81 13.44 -14.10
CA LYS A 152 13.19 13.11 -14.48
C LYS A 152 13.40 11.60 -14.64
N LYS A 153 12.85 10.79 -13.71
CA LYS A 153 12.98 9.32 -13.76
C LYS A 153 12.21 8.74 -14.95
N LEU A 154 10.97 9.16 -15.17
CA LEU A 154 10.16 8.73 -16.30
C LEU A 154 10.80 9.08 -17.64
N SER A 155 11.41 10.25 -17.76
CA SER A 155 12.12 10.67 -18.98
C SER A 155 13.43 9.91 -19.19
N LYS A 156 14.10 9.50 -18.11
CA LYS A 156 15.43 8.88 -18.18
C LYS A 156 15.38 7.37 -18.40
N TYR A 157 14.41 6.70 -17.81
CA TYR A 157 14.34 5.25 -17.80
C TYR A 157 13.13 4.76 -18.60
N PRO A 158 13.32 4.05 -19.70
CA PRO A 158 12.23 3.39 -20.42
C PRO A 158 11.73 2.19 -19.64
N ASN A 159 10.55 1.69 -20.00
CA ASN A 159 9.96 0.46 -19.46
C ASN A 159 9.63 0.50 -17.96
N ILE A 160 9.34 1.68 -17.40
CA ILE A 160 8.80 1.79 -16.05
C ILE A 160 7.34 1.33 -16.09
N LYS A 161 6.99 0.32 -15.30
CA LYS A 161 5.68 -0.33 -15.27
C LYS A 161 4.76 0.23 -14.19
N GLY A 162 5.34 0.84 -13.17
CA GLY A 162 4.55 1.38 -12.07
C GLY A 162 5.39 2.05 -11.00
N LEU A 163 4.67 2.54 -10.00
CA LEU A 163 5.21 3.16 -8.80
C LEU A 163 4.56 2.54 -7.57
N ILE A 164 5.34 2.35 -6.50
CA ILE A 164 4.84 1.89 -5.21
C ILE A 164 5.15 2.90 -4.11
N CYS A 165 4.13 3.24 -3.30
CA CYS A 165 4.29 4.14 -2.16
C CYS A 165 3.24 3.87 -1.07
N VAL A 166 3.46 4.47 0.11
CA VAL A 166 2.53 4.52 1.24
C VAL A 166 2.05 5.96 1.36
N PRO A 167 0.85 6.31 0.85
CA PRO A 167 0.46 7.72 0.69
C PRO A 167 -0.05 8.36 1.98
N ARG A 168 -0.32 7.59 3.02
CA ARG A 168 -0.81 8.08 4.31
C ARG A 168 0.02 7.53 5.44
N HIS A 169 0.61 8.43 6.24
CA HIS A 169 1.55 8.10 7.31
C HIS A 169 2.70 7.21 6.82
N SER A 170 3.34 7.63 5.72
CA SER A 170 4.37 6.87 5.02
C SER A 170 5.37 6.22 5.97
N ASN A 171 5.66 4.95 5.79
CA ASN A 171 6.64 4.22 6.57
C ASN A 171 8.00 4.23 5.85
N PRO A 172 9.09 4.80 6.45
CA PRO A 172 9.22 5.18 7.88
C PRO A 172 9.02 6.69 8.16
N SER A 173 8.74 7.51 7.19
CA SER A 173 8.90 8.97 7.27
C SER A 173 7.70 9.73 7.87
N GLY A 174 6.50 9.14 7.82
CA GLY A 174 5.28 9.70 8.40
C GLY A 174 4.55 10.74 7.54
N GLU A 175 5.01 11.01 6.30
CA GLU A 175 4.34 11.95 5.41
C GLU A 175 2.92 11.49 5.05
N VAL A 176 2.05 12.47 4.86
CA VAL A 176 0.71 12.31 4.27
C VAL A 176 0.69 13.09 2.97
N PHE A 177 0.40 12.41 1.86
CA PHE A 177 0.35 13.04 0.55
C PHE A 177 -0.84 13.98 0.46
N THR A 178 -0.64 15.13 -0.16
CA THR A 178 -1.74 16.07 -0.46
C THR A 178 -2.55 15.60 -1.66
N ASP A 179 -3.82 15.96 -1.71
CA ASP A 179 -4.69 15.68 -2.85
C ASP A 179 -4.10 16.21 -4.16
N GLU A 180 -3.53 17.41 -4.14
CA GLU A 180 -2.87 18.00 -5.30
C GLU A 180 -1.68 17.16 -5.77
N ASN A 181 -0.87 16.64 -4.83
CA ASN A 181 0.25 15.77 -5.18
C ASN A 181 -0.23 14.47 -5.83
N ILE A 182 -1.26 13.83 -5.27
CA ILE A 182 -1.84 12.60 -5.80
C ILE A 182 -2.44 12.82 -7.18
N ILE A 183 -3.24 13.89 -7.36
CA ILE A 183 -3.84 14.23 -8.65
C ILE A 183 -2.76 14.43 -9.73
N ASN A 184 -1.70 15.16 -9.41
CA ASN A 184 -0.61 15.39 -10.36
C ASN A 184 0.22 14.13 -10.63
N LEU A 185 0.47 13.31 -9.59
CA LEU A 185 1.09 12.00 -9.75
C LEU A 185 0.30 11.12 -10.73
N LEU A 186 -1.00 10.98 -10.53
CA LEU A 186 -1.87 10.17 -11.38
C LEU A 186 -1.93 10.68 -12.82
N LYS A 187 -1.96 12.00 -13.03
CA LYS A 187 -1.91 12.61 -14.37
C LYS A 187 -0.60 12.29 -15.07
N ILE A 188 0.53 12.55 -14.42
CA ILE A 188 1.87 12.31 -14.97
C ILE A 188 2.05 10.84 -15.35
N THR A 189 1.68 9.93 -14.47
CA THR A 189 1.85 8.49 -14.72
C THR A 189 0.94 7.97 -15.82
N LYS A 190 -0.31 8.46 -15.90
CA LYS A 190 -1.23 8.15 -16.99
C LYS A 190 -0.75 8.68 -18.33
N GLU A 191 -0.24 9.90 -18.37
CA GLU A 191 0.34 10.50 -19.60
C GLU A 191 1.58 9.74 -20.07
N TYR A 192 2.40 9.25 -19.14
CA TYR A 192 3.56 8.43 -19.46
C TYR A 192 3.16 7.10 -20.10
N ASN A 193 2.21 6.38 -19.51
CA ASN A 193 1.69 5.12 -20.03
C ASN A 193 0.32 4.82 -19.41
N SER A 194 -0.70 4.60 -20.24
CA SER A 194 -2.07 4.28 -19.77
C SER A 194 -2.16 2.98 -18.96
N SER A 195 -1.19 2.06 -19.11
CA SER A 195 -1.07 0.81 -18.34
C SER A 195 -0.14 0.94 -17.14
N PHE A 196 0.31 2.16 -16.80
CA PHE A 196 1.15 2.38 -15.62
C PHE A 196 0.38 2.11 -14.35
N ILE A 197 0.95 1.31 -13.44
CA ILE A 197 0.28 0.93 -12.20
C ILE A 197 0.77 1.81 -11.04
N ASN A 198 -0.14 2.51 -10.41
CA ASN A 198 0.11 3.19 -9.15
C ASN A 198 -0.31 2.26 -8.01
N LEU A 199 0.67 1.71 -7.25
CA LEU A 199 0.43 0.85 -6.10
C LEU A 199 0.46 1.70 -4.82
N PHE A 200 -0.68 1.84 -4.18
CA PHE A 200 -0.85 2.55 -2.93
C PHE A 200 -1.08 1.57 -1.77
N ASP A 201 -0.12 1.47 -0.85
CA ASP A 201 -0.28 0.71 0.38
C ASP A 201 -0.93 1.61 1.44
N HIS A 202 -2.16 1.30 1.80
CA HIS A 202 -2.96 2.04 2.76
C HIS A 202 -2.92 1.42 4.16
N ALA A 203 -1.82 0.80 4.56
CA ALA A 203 -1.69 0.15 5.86
C ALA A 203 -2.08 1.04 7.06
N TYR A 204 -2.02 2.36 6.89
CA TYR A 204 -2.26 3.33 7.97
C TYR A 204 -3.46 4.24 7.72
N LEU A 205 -4.33 3.91 6.78
CA LEU A 205 -5.45 4.77 6.34
C LEU A 205 -6.36 5.23 7.49
N ILE A 206 -6.61 4.35 8.45
CA ILE A 206 -7.53 4.59 9.58
C ILE A 206 -6.83 5.09 10.85
N HIS A 207 -5.55 5.45 10.79
CA HIS A 207 -4.75 5.82 11.96
C HIS A 207 -4.53 7.33 12.11
N ASP A 208 -5.47 8.14 11.63
CA ASP A 208 -5.40 9.59 11.81
C ASP A 208 -5.67 9.97 13.27
N PHE A 209 -4.84 10.88 13.78
CA PHE A 209 -5.02 11.51 15.10
C PHE A 209 -5.57 12.92 15.00
N ASP A 210 -5.63 13.47 13.80
CA ASP A 210 -6.04 14.85 13.53
C ASP A 210 -7.09 14.87 12.43
N GLU A 211 -8.33 15.20 12.81
CA GLU A 211 -9.47 15.31 11.89
C GLU A 211 -9.29 16.42 10.82
N THR A 212 -8.32 17.31 11.00
CA THR A 212 -8.06 18.41 10.05
C THR A 212 -7.28 17.98 8.79
N ARG A 213 -6.71 16.79 8.79
CA ARG A 213 -5.96 16.25 7.64
C ARG A 213 -6.78 15.21 6.88
N VAL A 214 -7.90 15.62 6.33
CA VAL A 214 -8.69 14.75 5.47
C VAL A 214 -8.02 14.68 4.10
N GLN A 215 -7.53 13.49 3.73
CA GLN A 215 -7.11 13.17 2.38
C GLN A 215 -8.32 12.65 1.61
N THR A 216 -8.56 13.17 0.40
CA THR A 216 -9.59 12.61 -0.48
C THR A 216 -9.24 11.16 -0.83
N PRO A 217 -10.21 10.24 -0.83
CA PRO A 217 -9.95 8.84 -1.16
C PRO A 217 -9.30 8.69 -2.53
N ILE A 218 -8.15 8.01 -2.57
CA ILE A 218 -7.37 7.86 -3.80
C ILE A 218 -8.14 7.12 -4.90
N PRO A 219 -8.93 6.06 -4.61
CA PRO A 219 -9.74 5.40 -5.64
C PRO A 219 -10.71 6.33 -6.36
N LEU A 220 -11.30 7.31 -5.63
CA LEU A 220 -12.19 8.31 -6.24
C LEU A 220 -11.41 9.28 -7.15
N LEU A 221 -10.22 9.70 -6.74
CA LEU A 221 -9.37 10.56 -7.56
C LEU A 221 -8.91 9.84 -8.84
N ALA A 222 -8.52 8.59 -8.72
CA ALA A 222 -8.07 7.77 -9.84
C ALA A 222 -9.21 7.48 -10.83
N ASP A 223 -10.39 7.10 -10.35
CA ASP A 223 -11.59 6.87 -11.17
C ASP A 223 -11.96 8.15 -11.94
N GLY A 224 -11.99 9.30 -11.27
CA GLY A 224 -12.25 10.59 -11.90
C GLY A 224 -11.26 10.99 -12.98
N LEU A 225 -10.02 10.53 -12.89
CA LEU A 225 -8.97 10.77 -13.86
C LEU A 225 -8.84 9.65 -14.90
N GLY A 226 -9.51 8.51 -14.71
CA GLY A 226 -9.33 7.29 -15.49
C GLY A 226 -7.89 6.78 -15.46
N ALA A 227 -7.21 6.95 -14.34
CA ALA A 227 -5.89 6.40 -14.08
C ALA A 227 -6.00 5.00 -13.46
N LEU A 228 -5.01 4.14 -13.73
CA LEU A 228 -4.93 2.86 -13.03
C LEU A 228 -4.29 3.07 -11.66
N ASP A 229 -5.04 2.76 -10.63
CA ASP A 229 -4.53 2.66 -9.28
C ASP A 229 -4.85 1.27 -8.70
N LEU A 230 -4.04 0.85 -7.76
CA LEU A 230 -4.34 -0.26 -6.89
C LEU A 230 -4.13 0.17 -5.45
N SER A 231 -5.23 0.44 -4.78
CA SER A 231 -5.25 0.76 -3.36
C SER A 231 -5.41 -0.52 -2.55
N LEU A 232 -4.43 -0.80 -1.70
CA LEU A 232 -4.37 -2.01 -0.88
C LEU A 232 -4.53 -1.64 0.58
N ILE A 233 -5.44 -2.30 1.26
CA ILE A 233 -5.58 -2.19 2.70
C ILE A 233 -5.58 -3.57 3.33
N HIS A 234 -5.10 -3.62 4.56
CA HIS A 234 -5.12 -4.80 5.41
C HIS A 234 -6.08 -4.55 6.57
N ILE A 235 -7.05 -5.38 6.66
CA ILE A 235 -8.11 -5.31 7.65
C ILE A 235 -7.81 -6.28 8.80
#